data_4427fd8a45473d0df926355f6abee366
#
_entry.id   4427fd8a45473d0df926355f6abee366
#
_cell.length_a   1.000
_cell.length_b   1.000
_cell.length_c   1.000
_cell.angle_alpha   90.00
_cell.angle_beta   90.00
_cell.angle_gamma   90.00
#
_symmetry.space_group_name_H-M   'P 1'
#
loop_
_entity.id
_entity.type
_entity.pdbx_description
1 polymer ?
#
loop_
_entity_poly.entity_id
_entity_poly.type
_entity_poly.pdbx_seq_one_letter_code
_entity_poly.pdbx_strand_id
1 'polypeptide(L)'
;ATPMSQYKNILKNVSKYITDKNIITDVGSTKNNVENLIKNNSILDRNFILSHPIAGSEVSGPEYGNSKLFENKWCVIIKNKNKKKLRLMMKFWKKLGSRTVLMKTREHDNIFSITSHLPHLVAYNLIKTALNFQQKNKNNIIKFSAGGLRDFSRTAASNEIMWRDIF
;
A
#
# COMPACT_ATOMS: atom_id res chain seq x y z
N ALA A 1 2.57 10.58 1.67
CA ALA A 1 2.68 9.30 0.93
C ALA A 1 3.48 9.53 -0.35
N THR A 2 4.34 8.61 -0.69
CA THR A 2 5.22 8.67 -1.87
C THR A 2 5.31 7.27 -2.48
N PRO A 3 5.64 7.12 -3.78
CA PRO A 3 5.90 5.82 -4.37
C PRO A 3 6.98 5.06 -3.59
N MET A 4 6.86 3.75 -3.48
CA MET A 4 7.77 2.93 -2.67
C MET A 4 9.19 2.91 -3.25
N SER A 5 9.35 3.01 -4.56
CA SER A 5 10.65 3.17 -5.25
C SER A 5 11.45 4.39 -4.77
N GLN A 6 10.79 5.43 -4.22
CA GLN A 6 11.44 6.62 -3.71
C GLN A 6 11.88 6.53 -2.23
N TYR A 7 11.45 5.49 -1.50
CA TYR A 7 11.69 5.40 -0.05
C TYR A 7 13.18 5.46 0.32
N LYS A 8 14.05 4.77 -0.43
CA LYS A 8 15.51 4.78 -0.16
C LYS A 8 16.07 6.20 -0.16
N ASN A 9 15.73 6.99 -1.18
CA ASN A 9 16.21 8.37 -1.32
C ASN A 9 15.63 9.29 -0.26
N ILE A 10 14.32 9.19 -0.01
CA ILE A 10 13.61 9.99 0.99
C ILE A 10 14.15 9.70 2.38
N LEU A 11 14.29 8.43 2.75
CA LEU A 11 14.80 8.05 4.07
C LEU A 11 16.24 8.52 4.30
N LYS A 12 17.09 8.46 3.27
CA LYS A 12 18.47 9.01 3.33
C LYS A 12 18.45 10.51 3.63
N ASN A 13 17.56 11.26 3.02
CA ASN A 13 17.48 12.71 3.21
C ASN A 13 16.82 13.07 4.56
N VAL A 14 15.70 12.45 4.88
CA VAL A 14 14.93 12.73 6.10
C VAL A 14 15.69 12.32 7.35
N SER A 15 16.48 11.24 7.32
CA SER A 15 17.25 10.75 8.47
C SER A 15 18.16 11.80 9.10
N LYS A 16 18.63 12.78 8.32
CA LYS A 16 19.49 13.88 8.79
C LYS A 16 18.77 14.84 9.74
N TYR A 17 17.45 14.89 9.71
CA TYR A 17 16.62 15.83 10.47
C TYR A 17 15.83 15.15 11.59
N ILE A 18 15.94 13.82 11.70
CA ILE A 18 15.19 13.04 12.69
C ILE A 18 15.91 13.10 14.04
N THR A 19 15.13 13.37 15.06
CA THR A 19 15.51 13.30 16.47
C THR A 19 14.66 12.26 17.20
N ASP A 20 15.02 11.92 18.42
CA ASP A 20 14.22 10.99 19.23
C ASP A 20 12.80 11.49 19.56
N LYS A 21 12.52 12.77 19.33
CA LYS A 21 11.17 13.36 19.51
C LYS A 21 10.23 13.06 18.33
N ASN A 22 10.76 12.75 17.16
CA ASN A 22 9.97 12.52 15.96
C ASN A 22 9.35 11.11 15.96
N ILE A 23 8.23 10.99 15.28
CA ILE A 23 7.65 9.71 14.86
C ILE A 23 7.46 9.80 13.35
N ILE A 24 7.96 8.81 12.66
CA ILE A 24 7.82 8.67 11.21
C ILE A 24 6.94 7.46 10.95
N THR A 25 6.10 7.57 9.96
CA THR A 25 5.31 6.44 9.46
C THR A 25 5.23 6.47 7.94
N ASP A 26 4.92 5.35 7.36
CA ASP A 26 4.58 5.22 5.96
C ASP A 26 3.14 4.72 5.78
N VAL A 27 2.70 4.67 4.54
CA VAL A 27 1.38 4.13 4.13
C VAL A 27 1.53 3.10 3.00
N GLY A 28 2.73 2.59 2.80
CA GLY A 28 3.05 1.67 1.72
C GLY A 28 2.36 0.32 1.84
N SER A 29 2.15 -0.36 0.71
CA SER A 29 1.44 -1.63 0.63
C SER A 29 2.30 -2.84 1.00
N THR A 30 3.64 -2.74 0.94
CA THR A 30 4.57 -3.78 1.40
C THR A 30 5.42 -3.25 2.56
N LYS A 31 5.81 -4.12 3.50
CA LYS A 31 6.50 -3.72 4.72
C LYS A 31 7.93 -4.25 4.82
N ASN A 32 8.20 -5.43 4.29
CA ASN A 32 9.52 -6.05 4.41
C ASN A 32 10.63 -5.20 3.77
N ASN A 33 10.37 -4.63 2.59
CA ASN A 33 11.32 -3.76 1.91
C ASN A 33 11.62 -2.51 2.75
N VAL A 34 10.60 -1.89 3.36
CA VAL A 34 10.77 -0.69 4.19
C VAL A 34 11.51 -1.03 5.48
N GLU A 35 11.17 -2.14 6.14
CA GLU A 35 11.88 -2.62 7.34
C GLU A 35 13.37 -2.84 7.04
N ASN A 36 13.70 -3.43 5.88
CA ASN A 36 15.09 -3.63 5.46
C ASN A 36 15.84 -2.32 5.22
N LEU A 37 15.18 -1.28 4.74
CA LEU A 37 15.77 0.05 4.55
C LEU A 37 16.08 0.77 5.87
N ILE A 38 15.25 0.58 6.90
CA ILE A 38 15.38 1.32 8.17
C ILE A 38 16.25 0.61 9.22
N LYS A 39 16.29 -0.73 9.23
CA LYS A 39 16.94 -1.53 10.29
C LYS A 39 18.42 -1.23 10.50
N ASN A 40 19.13 -0.80 9.46
CA ASN A 40 20.56 -0.50 9.51
C ASN A 40 20.86 0.96 9.92
N ASN A 41 19.82 1.75 10.17
CA ASN A 41 19.95 3.12 10.66
C ASN A 41 19.24 3.23 12.02
N SER A 42 20.03 3.34 13.10
CA SER A 42 19.52 3.28 14.48
C SER A 42 18.49 4.37 14.79
N ILE A 43 18.59 5.55 14.16
CA ILE A 43 17.64 6.64 14.37
C ILE A 43 16.31 6.35 13.65
N LEU A 44 16.37 5.78 12.44
CA LEU A 44 15.18 5.35 11.71
C LEU A 44 14.51 4.18 12.43
N ASP A 45 15.25 3.14 12.80
CA ASP A 45 14.71 1.94 13.46
C ASP A 45 13.93 2.28 14.75
N ARG A 46 14.41 3.26 15.53
CA ARG A 46 13.74 3.70 16.76
C ARG A 46 12.53 4.61 16.54
N ASN A 47 12.51 5.34 15.43
CA ASN A 47 11.55 6.42 15.21
C ASN A 47 10.49 6.09 14.14
N PHE A 48 10.71 5.04 13.37
CA PHE A 48 9.81 4.66 12.28
C PHE A 48 8.81 3.60 12.76
N ILE A 49 7.54 3.92 12.69
CA ILE A 49 6.45 2.98 12.96
C ILE A 49 5.75 2.68 11.63
N LEU A 50 6.03 1.53 11.08
CA LEU A 50 5.48 1.08 9.81
C LEU A 50 3.96 0.91 9.91
N SER A 51 3.23 1.49 8.96
CA SER A 51 1.77 1.42 8.89
C SER A 51 1.30 1.12 7.47
N HIS A 52 0.15 0.48 7.35
CA HIS A 52 -0.53 0.25 6.08
C HIS A 52 -2.03 0.45 6.28
N PRO A 53 -2.58 1.63 5.99
CA PRO A 53 -4.03 1.82 5.94
C PRO A 53 -4.59 1.09 4.71
N ILE A 54 -5.58 0.21 4.94
CA ILE A 54 -6.26 -0.51 3.87
C ILE A 54 -7.39 0.38 3.34
N ALA A 55 -6.97 1.44 2.70
CA ALA A 55 -7.83 2.48 2.15
C ALA A 55 -7.18 3.06 0.91
N GLY A 56 -7.98 3.34 -0.10
CA GLY A 56 -7.54 3.89 -1.38
C GLY A 56 -8.71 3.98 -2.34
N SER A 57 -8.44 4.59 -3.48
CA SER A 57 -9.34 4.66 -4.61
C SER A 57 -8.55 4.44 -5.89
N GLU A 58 -9.23 4.22 -6.99
CA GLU A 58 -8.63 4.06 -8.30
C GLU A 58 -8.08 5.38 -8.88
N VAL A 59 -8.41 6.52 -8.24
CA VAL A 59 -7.97 7.86 -8.63
C VAL A 59 -6.79 8.33 -7.79
N SER A 60 -5.93 9.17 -8.37
CA SER A 60 -4.74 9.72 -7.73
C SER A 60 -4.76 11.25 -7.85
N GLY A 61 -4.28 11.92 -6.81
CA GLY A 61 -4.17 13.39 -6.77
C GLY A 61 -4.82 13.98 -5.53
N PRO A 62 -4.36 15.15 -5.07
CA PRO A 62 -4.88 15.82 -3.89
C PRO A 62 -6.34 16.28 -4.06
N GLU A 63 -6.79 16.51 -5.29
CA GLU A 63 -8.16 16.90 -5.64
C GLU A 63 -9.20 15.81 -5.32
N TYR A 64 -8.77 14.55 -5.24
CA TYR A 64 -9.60 13.42 -4.83
C TYR A 64 -9.51 13.12 -3.33
N GLY A 65 -8.89 14.01 -2.57
CA GLY A 65 -8.76 13.87 -1.12
C GLY A 65 -10.13 13.78 -0.43
N ASN A 66 -10.27 12.81 0.49
CA ASN A 66 -11.49 12.62 1.25
C ASN A 66 -11.17 12.52 2.73
N SER A 67 -11.74 13.42 3.54
CA SER A 67 -11.52 13.46 5.00
C SER A 67 -11.99 12.19 5.72
N LYS A 68 -12.93 11.44 5.13
CA LYS A 68 -13.45 10.18 5.66
C LYS A 68 -12.76 8.93 5.10
N LEU A 69 -11.68 9.09 4.33
CA LEU A 69 -10.99 7.98 3.64
C LEU A 69 -10.65 6.81 4.58
N PHE A 70 -10.29 7.11 5.82
CA PHE A 70 -9.85 6.12 6.80
C PHE A 70 -10.94 5.66 7.76
N GLU A 71 -12.13 6.24 7.72
CA GLU A 71 -13.25 5.87 8.61
C GLU A 71 -13.65 4.42 8.41
N ASN A 72 -13.69 3.66 9.51
CA ASN A 72 -14.02 2.23 9.53
C ASN A 72 -13.10 1.31 8.70
N LYS A 73 -11.99 1.83 8.16
CA LYS A 73 -10.99 1.04 7.43
C LYS A 73 -9.98 0.44 8.39
N TRP A 74 -9.41 -0.70 8.01
CA TRP A 74 -8.31 -1.27 8.75
C TRP A 74 -7.01 -0.49 8.49
N CYS A 75 -6.22 -0.30 9.55
CA CYS A 75 -4.84 0.13 9.44
C CYS A 75 -3.96 -0.91 10.16
N VAL A 76 -3.14 -1.60 9.40
CA VAL A 76 -2.15 -2.52 9.96
C VAL A 76 -0.96 -1.71 10.42
N ILE A 77 -0.52 -1.95 11.66
CA ILE A 77 0.66 -1.31 12.24
C ILE A 77 1.64 -2.42 12.60
N ILE A 78 2.88 -2.28 12.14
CA ILE A 78 3.89 -3.29 12.39
C ILE A 78 4.39 -3.18 13.84
N LYS A 79 4.51 -4.34 14.50
CA LYS A 79 5.04 -4.44 15.86
C LYS A 79 6.42 -3.79 15.94
N ASN A 80 6.61 -2.90 16.90
CA ASN A 80 7.85 -2.17 17.11
C ASN A 80 8.32 -2.27 18.57
N LYS A 81 9.64 -2.23 18.77
CA LYS A 81 10.25 -2.27 20.11
C LYS A 81 9.89 -1.02 20.92
N ASN A 82 9.78 0.13 20.28
CA ASN A 82 9.38 1.38 20.94
C ASN A 82 7.87 1.42 21.20
N LYS A 83 7.48 0.84 22.33
CA LYS A 83 6.05 0.73 22.74
C LYS A 83 5.36 2.09 22.89
N LYS A 84 6.10 3.13 23.31
CA LYS A 84 5.54 4.48 23.46
C LYS A 84 5.12 5.05 22.11
N LYS A 85 6.01 5.02 21.10
CA LYS A 85 5.73 5.52 19.76
C LYS A 85 4.68 4.66 19.05
N LEU A 86 4.72 3.35 19.24
CA LEU A 86 3.71 2.44 18.72
C LEU A 86 2.30 2.81 19.23
N ARG A 87 2.13 3.06 20.54
CA ARG A 87 0.84 3.47 21.12
C ARG A 87 0.39 4.83 20.56
N LEU A 88 1.30 5.77 20.37
CA LEU A 88 0.98 7.07 19.76
C LEU A 88 0.51 6.93 18.32
N MET A 89 1.16 6.07 17.52
CA MET A 89 0.75 5.80 16.15
C MET A 89 -0.62 5.13 16.09
N MET A 90 -0.90 4.16 16.97
CA MET A 90 -2.22 3.55 17.08
C MET A 90 -3.30 4.59 17.43
N LYS A 91 -3.02 5.52 18.36
CA LYS A 91 -3.94 6.61 18.72
C LYS A 91 -4.17 7.54 17.52
N PHE A 92 -3.12 7.86 16.77
CA PHE A 92 -3.21 8.68 15.57
C PHE A 92 -4.19 8.07 14.54
N TRP A 93 -3.99 6.82 14.16
CA TRP A 93 -4.86 6.16 13.19
C TRP A 93 -6.30 5.99 13.69
N LYS A 94 -6.48 5.71 14.99
CA LYS A 94 -7.83 5.67 15.59
C LYS A 94 -8.54 7.04 15.55
N LYS A 95 -7.80 8.15 15.74
CA LYS A 95 -8.37 9.49 15.60
C LYS A 95 -8.80 9.81 14.16
N LEU A 96 -8.17 9.19 13.17
CA LEU A 96 -8.59 9.27 11.77
C LEU A 96 -9.76 8.31 11.44
N GLY A 97 -10.33 7.64 12.44
CA GLY A 97 -11.46 6.71 12.27
C GLY A 97 -11.08 5.28 11.91
N SER A 98 -9.79 4.95 11.83
CA SER A 98 -9.33 3.60 11.46
C SER A 98 -9.47 2.59 12.59
N ARG A 99 -9.76 1.34 12.23
CA ARG A 99 -9.57 0.15 13.08
C ARG A 99 -8.12 -0.27 13.01
N THR A 100 -7.42 -0.37 14.14
CA THR A 100 -5.99 -0.72 14.12
C THR A 100 -5.74 -2.16 14.54
N VAL A 101 -4.82 -2.83 13.85
CA VAL A 101 -4.34 -4.19 14.17
C VAL A 101 -2.82 -4.23 14.14
N LEU A 102 -2.22 -5.04 15.02
CA LEU A 102 -0.77 -5.23 15.09
C LEU A 102 -0.37 -6.54 14.43
N MET A 103 0.58 -6.46 13.50
CA MET A 103 1.16 -7.64 12.83
C MET A 103 2.69 -7.59 12.85
N LYS A 104 3.34 -8.71 12.59
CA LYS A 104 4.75 -8.76 12.20
C LYS A 104 4.85 -8.44 10.71
N THR A 105 5.99 -7.92 10.26
CA THR A 105 6.24 -7.57 8.86
C THR A 105 5.97 -8.72 7.90
N ARG A 106 6.53 -9.91 8.19
CA ARG A 106 6.34 -11.11 7.35
C ARG A 106 4.87 -11.58 7.32
N GLU A 107 4.19 -11.52 8.45
CA GLU A 107 2.76 -11.86 8.54
C GLU A 107 1.92 -10.94 7.66
N HIS A 108 2.19 -9.63 7.73
CA HIS A 108 1.56 -8.63 6.89
C HIS A 108 1.75 -8.95 5.41
N ASP A 109 3.00 -9.06 4.96
CA ASP A 109 3.28 -9.23 3.53
C ASP A 109 2.71 -10.56 2.98
N ASN A 110 2.73 -11.65 3.78
CA ASN A 110 2.11 -12.92 3.41
C ASN A 110 0.59 -12.80 3.24
N ILE A 111 -0.10 -12.11 4.15
CA ILE A 111 -1.55 -11.90 4.05
C ILE A 111 -1.87 -11.09 2.80
N PHE A 112 -1.21 -9.95 2.61
CA PHE A 112 -1.52 -9.05 1.51
C PHE A 112 -1.06 -9.56 0.15
N SER A 113 -0.07 -10.44 0.08
CA SER A 113 0.29 -11.13 -1.16
C SER A 113 -0.88 -11.94 -1.73
N ILE A 114 -1.67 -12.57 -0.87
CA ILE A 114 -2.83 -13.38 -1.27
C ILE A 114 -4.10 -12.56 -1.39
N THR A 115 -4.36 -11.67 -0.43
CA THR A 115 -5.66 -10.99 -0.36
C THR A 115 -5.75 -9.73 -1.23
N SER A 116 -4.61 -9.19 -1.66
CA SER A 116 -4.52 -7.97 -2.45
C SER A 116 -3.67 -8.13 -3.71
N HIS A 117 -2.40 -8.56 -3.57
CA HIS A 117 -1.46 -8.52 -4.70
C HIS A 117 -1.82 -9.56 -5.76
N LEU A 118 -2.08 -10.80 -5.36
CA LEU A 118 -2.47 -11.87 -6.30
C LEU A 118 -3.75 -11.52 -7.09
N PRO A 119 -4.86 -11.03 -6.50
CA PRO A 119 -6.02 -10.58 -7.25
C PRO A 119 -5.71 -9.54 -8.33
N HIS A 120 -4.84 -8.56 -8.05
CA HIS A 120 -4.45 -7.56 -9.05
C HIS A 120 -3.59 -8.16 -10.16
N LEU A 121 -2.65 -9.05 -9.83
CA LEU A 121 -1.85 -9.75 -10.83
C LEU A 121 -2.72 -10.58 -11.77
N VAL A 122 -3.71 -11.29 -11.23
CA VAL A 122 -4.70 -12.05 -12.01
C VAL A 122 -5.52 -11.13 -12.90
N ALA A 123 -6.00 -9.99 -12.36
CA ALA A 123 -6.78 -9.01 -13.11
C ALA A 123 -5.99 -8.44 -14.29
N TYR A 124 -4.74 -8.02 -14.08
CA TYR A 124 -3.87 -7.53 -15.15
C TYR A 124 -3.65 -8.56 -16.25
N ASN A 125 -3.34 -9.81 -15.88
CA ASN A 125 -3.12 -10.87 -16.88
C ASN A 125 -4.40 -11.22 -17.64
N LEU A 126 -5.54 -11.27 -16.96
CA LEU A 126 -6.84 -11.55 -17.60
C LEU A 126 -7.19 -10.48 -18.63
N ILE A 127 -7.11 -9.20 -18.23
CA ILE A 127 -7.43 -8.08 -19.14
C ILE A 127 -6.43 -8.00 -20.29
N LYS A 128 -5.14 -8.18 -20.04
CA LYS A 128 -4.12 -8.24 -21.09
C LYS A 128 -4.41 -9.37 -22.09
N THR A 129 -4.80 -10.54 -21.61
CA THR A 129 -5.15 -11.68 -22.47
C THR A 129 -6.38 -11.37 -23.33
N ALA A 130 -7.42 -10.77 -22.76
CA ALA A 130 -8.62 -10.38 -23.47
C ALA A 130 -8.32 -9.34 -24.57
N LEU A 131 -7.51 -8.33 -24.27
CA LEU A 131 -7.09 -7.32 -25.23
C LEU A 131 -6.25 -7.89 -26.37
N ASN A 132 -5.30 -8.77 -26.06
CA ASN A 132 -4.48 -9.44 -27.06
C ASN A 132 -5.34 -10.32 -27.98
N PHE A 133 -6.31 -11.03 -27.44
CA PHE A 133 -7.26 -11.82 -28.22
C PHE A 133 -8.10 -10.94 -29.15
N GLN A 134 -8.62 -9.82 -28.64
CA GLN A 134 -9.38 -8.86 -29.44
C GLN A 134 -8.56 -8.32 -30.62
N GLN A 135 -7.30 -7.95 -30.38
CA GLN A 135 -6.41 -7.45 -31.44
C GLN A 135 -6.17 -8.51 -32.53
N LYS A 136 -5.86 -9.74 -32.13
CA LYS A 136 -5.58 -10.83 -33.07
C LYS A 136 -6.78 -11.18 -33.94
N ASN A 137 -7.98 -11.16 -33.39
CA ASN A 137 -9.19 -11.61 -34.07
C ASN A 137 -9.98 -10.46 -34.72
N LYS A 138 -9.52 -9.20 -34.56
CA LYS A 138 -10.21 -7.99 -35.07
C LYS A 138 -11.67 -7.88 -34.62
N ASN A 139 -12.05 -8.56 -33.53
CA ASN A 139 -13.40 -8.60 -32.98
C ASN A 139 -13.45 -7.84 -31.65
N ASN A 140 -14.42 -6.99 -31.46
CA ASN A 140 -14.63 -6.32 -30.19
C ASN A 140 -15.30 -7.27 -29.17
N ILE A 141 -14.50 -8.15 -28.57
CA ILE A 141 -15.01 -9.15 -27.61
C ILE A 141 -15.42 -8.55 -26.28
N ILE A 142 -14.87 -7.39 -25.92
CA ILE A 142 -15.14 -6.71 -24.64
C ILE A 142 -16.61 -6.29 -24.56
N LYS A 143 -17.25 -5.96 -25.68
CA LYS A 143 -18.68 -5.64 -25.69
C LYS A 143 -19.59 -6.78 -25.23
N PHE A 144 -19.11 -8.02 -25.32
CA PHE A 144 -19.85 -9.19 -24.85
C PHE A 144 -19.52 -9.57 -23.39
N SER A 145 -18.73 -8.77 -22.71
CA SER A 145 -18.33 -9.06 -21.34
C SER A 145 -19.50 -8.98 -20.37
N ALA A 146 -19.64 -10.01 -19.54
CA ALA A 146 -20.54 -10.05 -18.39
C ALA A 146 -19.86 -9.44 -17.14
N GLY A 147 -20.56 -9.46 -16.00
CA GLY A 147 -20.10 -8.83 -14.74
C GLY A 147 -18.69 -9.22 -14.31
N GLY A 148 -18.31 -10.50 -14.46
CA GLY A 148 -16.97 -10.97 -14.05
C GLY A 148 -15.83 -10.22 -14.72
N LEU A 149 -15.83 -10.07 -16.06
CA LEU A 149 -14.77 -9.34 -16.75
C LEU A 149 -14.76 -7.84 -16.39
N ARG A 150 -15.94 -7.25 -16.14
CA ARG A 150 -16.07 -5.85 -15.71
C ARG A 150 -15.42 -5.62 -14.34
N ASP A 151 -15.62 -6.52 -13.38
CA ASP A 151 -15.01 -6.42 -12.05
C ASP A 151 -13.48 -6.51 -12.12
N PHE A 152 -12.96 -7.45 -12.93
CA PHE A 152 -11.53 -7.53 -13.18
C PHE A 152 -10.98 -6.33 -13.94
N SER A 153 -11.72 -5.74 -14.88
CA SER A 153 -11.27 -4.55 -15.60
C SER A 153 -11.15 -3.34 -14.67
N ARG A 154 -12.07 -3.18 -13.71
CA ARG A 154 -11.98 -2.14 -12.69
C ARG A 154 -10.72 -2.32 -11.82
N THR A 155 -10.45 -3.53 -11.37
CA THR A 155 -9.24 -3.85 -10.60
C THR A 155 -7.97 -3.60 -11.42
N ALA A 156 -7.96 -3.97 -12.71
CA ALA A 156 -6.83 -3.77 -13.62
C ALA A 156 -6.63 -2.31 -14.05
N ALA A 157 -7.58 -1.42 -13.81
CA ALA A 157 -7.44 0.02 -14.09
C ALA A 157 -6.63 0.77 -13.03
N SER A 158 -6.17 0.10 -11.98
CA SER A 158 -5.33 0.71 -10.94
C SER A 158 -3.94 1.10 -11.47
N ASN A 159 -3.28 2.04 -10.78
CA ASN A 159 -2.02 2.63 -11.21
C ASN A 159 -0.91 1.58 -11.40
N GLU A 160 -0.42 1.41 -12.63
CA GLU A 160 0.59 0.40 -13.00
C GLU A 160 1.94 0.64 -12.31
N ILE A 161 2.35 1.91 -12.12
CA ILE A 161 3.63 2.26 -11.48
C ILE A 161 3.60 1.83 -10.02
N MET A 162 2.50 2.08 -9.32
CA MET A 162 2.30 1.63 -7.95
C MET A 162 2.40 0.11 -7.83
N TRP A 163 1.76 -0.62 -8.74
CA TRP A 163 1.75 -2.08 -8.72
C TRP A 163 3.10 -2.69 -9.11
N ARG A 164 3.81 -2.09 -10.06
CA ARG A 164 5.20 -2.46 -10.36
C ARG A 164 6.11 -2.35 -9.11
N ASP A 165 5.91 -1.33 -8.29
CA ASP A 165 6.69 -1.14 -7.06
C ASP A 165 6.29 -2.14 -5.94
N ILE A 166 5.13 -2.79 -6.04
CA ILE A 166 4.60 -3.78 -5.09
C ILE A 166 5.05 -5.20 -5.46
N PHE A 167 5.02 -5.54 -6.75
CA PHE A 167 5.46 -6.86 -7.26
C PHE A 167 6.98 -6.97 -7.33
#